data_a3664bd7be1c792b0ad1002055575ab8
#
_entry.id   a3664bd7be1c792b0ad1002055575ab8
#
_cell.length_a   1.000
_cell.length_b   1.000
_cell.length_c   1.000
_cell.angle_alpha   90.00
_cell.angle_beta   90.00
_cell.angle_gamma   90.00
#
_symmetry.space_group_name_H-M   'P 1'
#
loop_
_entity.id
_entity.type
_entity.pdbx_description
1 polymer ?
#
loop_
_entity_poly.entity_id
_entity_poly.type
_entity_poly.pdbx_seq_one_letter_code
_entity_poly.pdbx_strand_id
1 'polypeptide(L)'
;MYETILSPIDYGGLRLKNRILFAPTTFGLSDEETLAKYRALAEGGCAMIIVGDVPVGKSRFEKSLFDAKGFAFYQQLAEIAHAADCKLLSLIHI
;
A
#
# COMPACT_ATOMS: atom_id res chain seq x y z
N MET A 1 2.98 23.78 13.26
CA MET A 1 3.38 23.92 11.85
C MET A 1 2.80 22.82 10.97
N TYR A 2 2.77 21.57 11.44
CA TYR A 2 2.30 20.44 10.63
C TYR A 2 0.94 19.90 11.09
N GLU A 3 0.19 20.64 11.91
CA GLU A 3 -1.05 20.17 12.51
C GLU A 3 -2.10 19.78 11.46
N THR A 4 -2.22 20.56 10.38
CA THR A 4 -3.21 20.27 9.33
C THR A 4 -2.87 19.00 8.58
N ILE A 5 -1.60 18.80 8.22
CA ILE A 5 -1.15 17.62 7.48
C ILE A 5 -1.30 16.37 8.32
N LEU A 6 -1.03 16.47 9.62
CA LEU A 6 -1.07 15.34 10.54
C LEU A 6 -2.44 15.10 11.16
N SER A 7 -3.42 15.98 10.88
CA SER A 7 -4.76 15.82 11.42
C SER A 7 -5.55 14.73 10.67
N PRO A 8 -6.44 14.02 11.36
CA PRO A 8 -7.27 13.01 10.72
C PRO A 8 -8.23 13.62 9.70
N ILE A 9 -8.66 12.81 8.75
CA ILE A 9 -9.64 13.22 7.75
C ILE A 9 -10.53 12.01 7.40
N ASP A 10 -11.81 12.27 7.16
CA ASP A 10 -12.74 11.30 6.60
C ASP A 10 -12.79 11.49 5.10
N TYR A 11 -12.47 10.44 4.35
CA TYR A 11 -12.44 10.48 2.89
C TYR A 11 -13.38 9.40 2.35
N GLY A 12 -14.54 9.82 1.88
CA GLY A 12 -15.51 8.89 1.32
C GLY A 12 -15.96 7.81 2.28
N GLY A 13 -16.06 8.12 3.57
CA GLY A 13 -16.42 7.15 4.60
C GLY A 13 -15.22 6.40 5.19
N LEU A 14 -14.02 6.67 4.70
CA LEU A 14 -12.79 6.05 5.20
C LEU A 14 -12.06 7.03 6.12
N ARG A 15 -11.82 6.61 7.37
CA ARG A 15 -11.12 7.45 8.35
C ARG A 15 -9.62 7.27 8.20
N LEU A 16 -8.91 8.35 7.86
CA LEU A 16 -7.46 8.37 7.76
C LEU A 16 -6.87 9.09 8.96
N LYS A 17 -5.77 8.56 9.51
CA LYS A 17 -5.12 9.14 10.69
C LYS A 17 -4.44 10.47 10.41
N ASN A 18 -4.09 10.73 9.16
CA ASN A 18 -3.53 12.00 8.71
C ASN A 18 -3.77 12.16 7.22
N ARG A 19 -3.15 13.15 6.59
CA ARG A 19 -3.38 13.50 5.18
C ARG A 19 -2.21 13.12 4.27
N ILE A 20 -1.33 12.23 4.74
CA ILE A 20 -0.15 11.81 3.99
C ILE A 20 -0.44 10.47 3.32
N LEU A 21 -0.33 10.44 1.99
CA LEU A 21 -0.52 9.25 1.18
C LEU A 21 0.77 8.94 0.42
N PHE A 22 1.06 7.66 0.25
CA PHE A 22 2.12 7.22 -0.64
C PHE A 22 1.53 6.89 -2.01
N ALA A 23 1.95 7.62 -3.04
CA ALA A 23 1.44 7.46 -4.40
C ALA A 23 1.90 6.14 -5.02
N PRO A 24 1.13 5.59 -5.99
CA PRO A 24 1.50 4.31 -6.59
C PRO A 24 2.82 4.40 -7.36
N THR A 25 3.69 3.41 -7.11
CA THR A 25 4.95 3.28 -7.82
C THR A 25 5.41 1.83 -7.78
N THR A 26 6.27 1.45 -8.72
CA THR A 26 6.88 0.13 -8.77
C THR A 26 8.35 0.27 -8.40
N PHE A 27 8.81 -0.51 -7.42
CA PHE A 27 10.17 -0.37 -6.92
C PHE A 27 11.22 -1.16 -7.69
N GLY A 28 10.81 -2.21 -8.39
CA GLY A 28 11.76 -3.08 -9.09
C GLY A 28 12.65 -3.88 -8.15
N LEU A 29 12.17 -4.16 -6.94
CA LEU A 29 12.91 -4.87 -5.90
C LEU A 29 12.37 -6.30 -5.74
N SER A 30 13.11 -7.13 -4.99
CA SER A 30 12.60 -8.44 -4.60
C SER A 30 11.38 -8.31 -3.70
N ASP A 31 10.64 -9.41 -3.51
CA ASP A 31 9.46 -9.39 -2.65
C ASP A 31 9.80 -8.97 -1.22
N GLU A 32 10.88 -9.53 -0.66
CA GLU A 32 11.31 -9.19 0.70
C GLU A 32 11.67 -7.72 0.83
N GLU A 33 12.43 -7.20 -0.13
CA GLU A 33 12.84 -5.80 -0.14
C GLU A 33 11.64 -4.87 -0.32
N THR A 34 10.69 -5.27 -1.17
CA THR A 34 9.46 -4.50 -1.40
C THR A 34 8.62 -4.44 -0.13
N LEU A 35 8.43 -5.58 0.55
CA LEU A 35 7.69 -5.61 1.80
C LEU A 35 8.37 -4.77 2.88
N ALA A 36 9.69 -4.83 2.96
CA ALA A 36 10.46 -4.03 3.92
C ALA A 36 10.28 -2.53 3.65
N LYS A 37 10.26 -2.14 2.37
CA LYS A 37 10.07 -0.74 1.99
C LYS A 37 8.67 -0.24 2.36
N TYR A 38 7.65 -1.03 2.08
CA TYR A 38 6.28 -0.68 2.47
C TYR A 38 6.11 -0.63 3.98
N ARG A 39 6.77 -1.54 4.70
CA ARG A 39 6.75 -1.51 6.16
C ARG A 39 7.36 -0.21 6.69
N ALA A 40 8.50 0.20 6.13
CA ALA A 40 9.14 1.45 6.52
C ALA A 40 8.23 2.66 6.26
N LEU A 41 7.53 2.66 5.12
CA LEU A 41 6.58 3.73 4.79
C LEU A 41 5.40 3.76 5.77
N ALA A 42 4.83 2.60 6.08
CA ALA A 42 3.69 2.50 7.00
C ALA A 42 4.09 2.92 8.41
N GLU A 43 5.21 2.40 8.90
CA GLU A 43 5.72 2.75 10.23
C GLU A 43 6.21 4.18 10.31
N GLY A 44 6.59 4.77 9.16
CA GLY A 44 6.99 6.16 9.07
C GLY A 44 5.86 7.16 9.21
N GLY A 45 4.60 6.70 9.22
CA GLY A 45 3.47 7.53 9.58
C GLY A 45 2.47 7.86 8.50
N CYS A 46 2.62 7.37 7.26
CA CYS A 46 1.61 7.66 6.24
C CYS A 46 0.28 6.97 6.56
N ALA A 47 -0.82 7.60 6.18
CA ALA A 47 -2.16 7.11 6.49
C ALA A 47 -2.66 6.10 5.46
N MET A 48 -2.14 6.14 4.25
CA MET A 48 -2.55 5.26 3.16
C MET A 48 -1.39 5.01 2.22
N ILE A 49 -1.28 3.79 1.74
CA ILE A 49 -0.35 3.41 0.67
C ILE A 49 -1.19 2.95 -0.51
N ILE A 50 -0.90 3.50 -1.69
CA ILE A 50 -1.54 3.06 -2.93
C ILE A 50 -0.52 2.20 -3.66
N VAL A 51 -0.82 0.90 -3.78
CA VAL A 51 0.07 -0.05 -4.46
C VAL A 51 -0.11 0.10 -5.96
N GLY A 52 0.98 0.32 -6.69
CA GLY A 52 0.95 0.54 -8.12
C GLY A 52 0.95 -0.75 -8.93
N ASP A 53 0.36 -0.66 -10.10
CA ASP A 53 0.43 -1.68 -11.16
C ASP A 53 0.07 -3.08 -10.70
N VAL A 54 -1.10 -3.22 -10.04
CA VAL A 54 -1.62 -4.54 -9.66
C VAL A 54 -2.41 -5.10 -10.84
N PRO A 55 -1.90 -6.10 -11.55
CA PRO A 55 -2.59 -6.62 -12.73
C PRO A 55 -3.77 -7.50 -12.35
N VAL A 56 -4.79 -7.51 -13.21
CA VAL A 56 -5.96 -8.39 -13.03
C VAL A 56 -5.79 -9.73 -13.73
N GLY A 57 -4.77 -9.87 -14.56
CA GLY A 57 -4.46 -11.12 -15.26
C GLY A 57 -3.02 -11.55 -14.98
N LYS A 58 -2.53 -12.50 -15.76
CA LYS A 58 -1.15 -12.94 -15.64
C LYS A 58 -0.21 -11.85 -16.10
N SER A 59 0.86 -11.63 -15.32
CA SER A 59 1.90 -10.66 -15.64
C SER A 59 3.26 -11.30 -15.46
N ARG A 60 4.22 -10.88 -16.30
CA ARG A 60 5.61 -11.34 -16.22
C ARG A 60 6.35 -10.69 -15.07
N PHE A 61 6.02 -9.44 -14.77
CA PHE A 61 6.84 -8.59 -13.91
C PHE A 61 6.16 -8.22 -12.61
N GLU A 62 4.85 -8.41 -12.53
CA GLU A 62 4.06 -7.97 -11.38
C GLU A 62 3.17 -9.10 -10.90
N LYS A 63 2.90 -9.10 -9.60
CA LYS A 63 2.07 -10.12 -8.99
C LYS A 63 0.60 -9.77 -9.13
N SER A 64 -0.18 -10.72 -9.64
CA SER A 64 -1.62 -10.59 -9.77
C SER A 64 -2.30 -11.03 -8.49
N LEU A 65 -3.43 -10.38 -8.16
CA LEU A 65 -4.27 -10.80 -7.04
C LEU A 65 -4.90 -12.18 -7.28
N PHE A 66 -4.98 -12.61 -8.52
CA PHE A 66 -5.62 -13.89 -8.88
C PHE A 66 -4.64 -15.05 -8.93
N ASP A 67 -3.36 -14.80 -8.71
CA ASP A 67 -2.34 -15.81 -8.56
C ASP A 67 -2.12 -16.09 -7.09
N ALA A 68 -1.97 -17.39 -6.72
CA ALA A 68 -1.79 -17.76 -5.30
C ALA A 68 -0.62 -17.06 -4.63
N LYS A 69 0.52 -16.94 -5.34
CA LYS A 69 1.70 -16.25 -4.81
C LYS A 69 1.45 -14.75 -4.69
N GLY A 70 0.79 -14.16 -5.66
CA GLY A 70 0.43 -12.75 -5.62
C GLY A 70 -0.54 -12.46 -4.49
N PHE A 71 -1.56 -13.29 -4.31
CA PHE A 71 -2.50 -13.12 -3.22
C PHE A 71 -1.80 -13.15 -1.86
N ALA A 72 -0.91 -14.13 -1.66
CA ALA A 72 -0.15 -14.22 -0.40
C ALA A 72 0.72 -12.99 -0.17
N PHE A 73 1.36 -12.47 -1.22
CA PHE A 73 2.16 -11.26 -1.14
C PHE A 73 1.32 -10.06 -0.70
N TYR A 74 0.18 -9.84 -1.34
CA TYR A 74 -0.68 -8.70 -1.01
C TYR A 74 -1.35 -8.86 0.36
N GLN A 75 -1.61 -10.10 0.79
CA GLN A 75 -2.11 -10.35 2.13
C GLN A 75 -1.09 -9.93 3.20
N GLN A 76 0.17 -10.29 3.01
CA GLN A 76 1.25 -9.86 3.91
C GLN A 76 1.39 -8.35 3.91
N LEU A 77 1.29 -7.73 2.74
CA LEU A 77 1.37 -6.28 2.61
C LEU A 77 0.24 -5.59 3.37
N ALA A 78 -0.97 -6.12 3.27
CA ALA A 78 -2.11 -5.57 3.99
C ALA A 78 -1.93 -5.69 5.51
N GLU A 79 -1.41 -6.81 5.98
CA GLU A 79 -1.13 -7.00 7.41
C GLU A 79 -0.11 -5.99 7.92
N ILE A 80 0.96 -5.75 7.14
CA ILE A 80 1.99 -4.77 7.48
C ILE A 80 1.39 -3.36 7.58
N ALA A 81 0.59 -2.97 6.60
CA ALA A 81 -0.03 -1.66 6.59
C ALA A 81 -1.02 -1.48 7.74
N HIS A 82 -1.88 -2.46 7.94
CA HIS A 82 -2.91 -2.38 8.98
C HIS A 82 -2.32 -2.36 10.39
N ALA A 83 -1.18 -3.03 10.61
CA ALA A 83 -0.50 -3.01 11.90
C ALA A 83 -0.02 -1.61 12.28
N ALA A 84 0.21 -0.74 11.30
CA ALA A 84 0.64 0.64 11.51
C ALA A 84 -0.50 1.65 11.34
N ASP A 85 -1.75 1.20 11.35
CA ASP A 85 -2.94 2.03 11.07
C ASP A 85 -2.81 2.78 9.74
N CYS A 86 -2.33 2.07 8.73
CA CYS A 86 -2.17 2.57 7.38
C CYS A 86 -3.13 1.81 6.47
N LYS A 87 -3.94 2.53 5.71
CA LYS A 87 -4.87 1.90 4.76
C LYS A 87 -4.11 1.49 3.52
N LEU A 88 -4.57 0.44 2.87
CA LEU A 88 -3.96 -0.07 1.65
C LEU A 88 -4.96 -0.01 0.52
N LEU A 89 -4.56 0.64 -0.58
CA LEU A 89 -5.37 0.77 -1.78
C LEU A 89 -4.60 0.19 -2.95
N SER A 90 -5.30 -0.44 -3.87
CA SER A 90 -4.70 -1.06 -5.04
C SER A 90 -5.04 -0.27 -6.29
N LEU A 91 -4.02 0.09 -7.07
CA LEU A 91 -4.21 0.65 -8.40
C LEU A 91 -4.19 -0.51 -9.39
N ILE A 92 -5.35 -0.85 -9.92
CA ILE A 92 -5.52 -1.99 -10.81
C ILE A 92 -5.04 -1.61 -12.21
N HIS A 93 -4.19 -2.46 -12.77
CA HIS A 93 -3.72 -2.35 -14.15
C HIS A 93 -4.52 -3.34 -15.01
N ILE A 94 -5.23 -2.82 -15.98
CA ILE A 94 -6.07 -3.62 -16.89
C ILE A 94 -5.39 -3.80 -18.23
#